data_210aeb2dcd6f9663b729a6b89c03fe92
#
_entry.id   210aeb2dcd6f9663b729a6b89c03fe92
#
_cell.length_a   1.000
_cell.length_b   1.000
_cell.length_c   1.000
_cell.angle_alpha   90.00
_cell.angle_beta   90.00
_cell.angle_gamma   90.00
#
_symmetry.space_group_name_H-M   'P 1'
#
loop_
_entity.id
_entity.type
_entity.pdbx_description
1 polymer ?
#
loop_
_entity_poly.entity_id
_entity_poly.type
_entity_poly.pdbx_seq_one_letter_code
_entity_poly.pdbx_strand_id
1 'polypeptide(L)'
;MPKIIAFDEDARRALERGMNQLADAVRVTLGPKGRNVVLEKKWGAPTITNDGVSIAKEIELEEPYEKIGAELVKEVAKKTDDIAGDGTTTATVLAQALVREGLRNVAAGANPMSLKRGIEAAVERVSEELSKLAKDVETKEQISSTASISAGDTAIGEMIAEAMDKVGKEGVITVEESNTFGLELELTEGMRFDKGYISHYFATDPERMEAVLDDPYILIVNSKVSANKDLLPILDKVVQSGKPLVIIAEDVEGEALATLVVNKIRGLFKSVAVKAPGFGDRRKAMLGDIGILTGGQVISEEVGLKLESADVDLLGKARKVVVTKDETTIVDGAGDAEQISGRVNQIRAEIENTDSDYDREKLQERLAKLAGGVAVIKAGAATEVELKERKHRIEDAVRNAKAAVEEGVVAGGGVALLQAGANAFKKLDLSGDEATGAAIVRRALEEPLKQIAINAGLEGGVVTEKVRTLDSGHGLNAADGEYVDMFKAGIIDPAKVTRSALQNAASIAGLFLTTEAVIAEKPEKNPAPAAPGGGGDMDF
;
A
#
# COMPACT_ATOMS: atom_id res chain seq x y z
N MET A 1 11.97 -19.41 24.45
CA MET A 1 10.96 -18.97 25.44
C MET A 1 9.88 -20.03 25.58
N PRO A 2 9.35 -20.30 26.80
CA PRO A 2 8.25 -21.25 26.97
C PRO A 2 7.00 -20.74 26.27
N LYS A 3 6.17 -21.65 25.74
CA LYS A 3 4.92 -21.33 25.08
C LYS A 3 3.72 -21.62 25.99
N ILE A 4 2.66 -20.87 25.82
CA ILE A 4 1.33 -21.13 26.36
C ILE A 4 0.41 -21.53 25.21
N ILE A 5 -0.52 -22.45 25.48
CA ILE A 5 -1.41 -22.99 24.46
C ILE A 5 -2.84 -22.90 24.97
N ALA A 6 -3.73 -22.36 24.17
CA ALA A 6 -5.17 -22.38 24.37
C ALA A 6 -5.83 -23.19 23.23
N PHE A 7 -6.94 -23.85 23.54
CA PHE A 7 -7.67 -24.69 22.62
C PHE A 7 -9.14 -24.27 22.53
N ASP A 8 -9.83 -24.77 21.53
CA ASP A 8 -11.27 -24.72 21.36
C ASP A 8 -11.85 -23.28 21.46
N GLU A 9 -12.91 -23.17 22.23
CA GLU A 9 -13.67 -21.93 22.38
C GLU A 9 -12.87 -20.85 23.11
N ASP A 10 -12.03 -21.21 24.08
CA ASP A 10 -11.21 -20.23 24.82
C ASP A 10 -10.21 -19.53 23.90
N ALA A 11 -9.59 -20.30 22.99
CA ALA A 11 -8.70 -19.75 21.97
C ALA A 11 -9.46 -18.78 21.04
N ARG A 12 -10.59 -19.21 20.49
CA ARG A 12 -11.39 -18.41 19.56
C ARG A 12 -11.93 -17.12 20.20
N ARG A 13 -12.42 -17.20 21.45
CA ARG A 13 -12.91 -16.01 22.19
C ARG A 13 -11.81 -15.01 22.50
N ALA A 14 -10.61 -15.46 22.83
CA ALA A 14 -9.48 -14.57 23.06
C ALA A 14 -9.06 -13.85 21.79
N LEU A 15 -8.96 -14.58 20.67
CA LEU A 15 -8.70 -13.97 19.36
C LEU A 15 -9.80 -12.97 18.98
N GLU A 16 -11.08 -13.29 19.20
CA GLU A 16 -12.22 -12.41 18.90
C GLU A 16 -12.16 -11.12 19.72
N ARG A 17 -11.81 -11.19 21.01
CA ARG A 17 -11.64 -9.98 21.85
C ARG A 17 -10.55 -9.08 21.31
N GLY A 18 -9.39 -9.63 20.96
CA GLY A 18 -8.29 -8.85 20.40
C GLY A 18 -8.64 -8.20 19.05
N MET A 19 -9.28 -8.95 18.16
CA MET A 19 -9.83 -8.44 16.91
C MET A 19 -10.79 -7.27 17.16
N ASN A 20 -11.75 -7.44 18.08
CA ASN A 20 -12.77 -6.43 18.36
C ASN A 20 -12.16 -5.14 18.91
N GLN A 21 -11.18 -5.21 19.82
CA GLN A 21 -10.50 -4.04 20.34
C GLN A 21 -9.86 -3.20 19.24
N LEU A 22 -9.18 -3.85 18.29
CA LEU A 22 -8.59 -3.16 17.14
C LEU A 22 -9.66 -2.60 16.20
N ALA A 23 -10.61 -3.44 15.79
CA ALA A 23 -11.63 -3.06 14.82
C ALA A 23 -12.54 -1.93 15.34
N ASP A 24 -12.87 -1.92 16.63
CA ASP A 24 -13.68 -0.86 17.25
C ASP A 24 -12.95 0.49 17.29
N ALA A 25 -11.61 0.47 17.43
CA ALA A 25 -10.81 1.69 17.34
C ALA A 25 -10.73 2.23 15.89
N VAL A 26 -10.64 1.34 14.90
CA VAL A 26 -10.51 1.72 13.49
C VAL A 26 -11.85 2.16 12.88
N ARG A 27 -12.96 1.46 13.17
CA ARG A 27 -14.27 1.69 12.53
C ARG A 27 -14.86 3.10 12.74
N VAL A 28 -14.44 3.82 13.78
CA VAL A 28 -14.93 5.17 14.09
C VAL A 28 -14.51 6.20 13.05
N THR A 29 -13.51 5.88 12.23
CA THR A 29 -12.96 6.77 11.20
C THR A 29 -13.72 6.67 9.87
N LEU A 30 -14.60 5.68 9.69
CA LEU A 30 -15.23 5.37 8.41
C LEU A 30 -16.28 6.41 7.99
N GLY A 31 -16.17 6.89 6.76
CA GLY A 31 -17.14 7.78 6.11
C GLY A 31 -16.91 9.28 6.40
N PRO A 32 -17.71 10.18 5.75
CA PRO A 32 -17.47 11.62 5.77
C PRO A 32 -17.66 12.27 7.15
N LYS A 33 -18.34 11.60 8.08
CA LYS A 33 -18.49 12.02 9.48
C LYS A 33 -17.70 11.11 10.44
N GLY A 34 -16.75 10.33 9.91
CA GLY A 34 -15.76 9.60 10.68
C GLY A 34 -14.91 10.55 11.53
N ARG A 35 -14.38 10.04 12.65
CA ARG A 35 -13.60 10.82 13.60
C ARG A 35 -12.15 10.36 13.62
N ASN A 36 -11.26 11.27 13.99
CA ASN A 36 -9.85 10.97 14.16
C ASN A 36 -9.61 10.17 15.45
N VAL A 37 -8.54 9.39 15.43
CA VAL A 37 -7.98 8.69 16.58
C VAL A 37 -6.67 9.35 16.96
N VAL A 38 -6.39 9.47 18.26
CA VAL A 38 -5.14 10.01 18.79
C VAL A 38 -4.23 8.84 19.17
N LEU A 39 -3.04 8.81 18.61
CA LEU A 39 -2.03 7.79 18.85
C LEU A 39 -0.90 8.37 19.70
N GLU A 40 -0.58 7.70 20.80
CA GLU A 40 0.58 8.05 21.62
C GLU A 40 1.87 7.70 20.86
N LYS A 41 2.86 8.58 20.92
CA LYS A 41 4.21 8.28 20.43
C LYS A 41 5.18 8.23 21.61
N LYS A 42 6.06 7.23 21.63
CA LYS A 42 7.11 7.10 22.65
C LYS A 42 8.04 8.33 22.68
N TRP A 43 8.22 8.98 21.54
CA TRP A 43 9.04 10.17 21.35
C TRP A 43 8.31 11.14 20.42
N GLY A 44 8.21 12.40 20.83
CA GLY A 44 7.54 13.44 20.07
C GLY A 44 6.10 13.70 20.48
N ALA A 45 5.35 14.44 19.65
CA ALA A 45 3.95 14.75 19.87
C ALA A 45 3.05 13.57 19.48
N PRO A 46 1.86 13.41 20.13
CA PRO A 46 0.86 12.44 19.70
C PRO A 46 0.47 12.67 18.22
N THR A 47 0.22 11.58 17.51
CA THR A 47 -0.30 11.65 16.13
C THR A 47 -1.82 11.61 16.14
N ILE A 48 -2.45 12.46 15.36
CA ILE A 48 -3.91 12.47 15.14
C ILE A 48 -4.12 12.01 13.69
N THR A 49 -4.87 10.93 13.49
CA THR A 49 -5.11 10.37 12.16
C THR A 49 -6.47 9.69 12.08
N ASN A 50 -6.98 9.57 10.86
CA ASN A 50 -8.14 8.75 10.52
C ASN A 50 -7.77 7.59 9.57
N ASP A 51 -6.49 7.44 9.23
CA ASP A 51 -6.03 6.32 8.43
C ASP A 51 -6.08 5.01 9.21
N GLY A 52 -6.86 4.04 8.69
CA GLY A 52 -7.09 2.76 9.34
C GLY A 52 -5.84 1.90 9.49
N VAL A 53 -4.92 1.91 8.53
CA VAL A 53 -3.69 1.11 8.63
C VAL A 53 -2.73 1.68 9.65
N SER A 54 -2.58 3.00 9.73
CA SER A 54 -1.76 3.67 10.75
C SER A 54 -2.27 3.40 12.16
N ILE A 55 -3.60 3.49 12.35
CA ILE A 55 -4.23 3.17 13.64
C ILE A 55 -4.00 1.69 14.00
N ALA A 56 -4.23 0.79 13.06
CA ALA A 56 -4.07 -0.64 13.30
C ALA A 56 -2.64 -1.01 13.68
N LYS A 57 -1.63 -0.44 13.02
CA LYS A 57 -0.20 -0.71 13.31
C LYS A 57 0.21 -0.36 14.75
N GLU A 58 -0.34 0.72 15.31
CA GLU A 58 0.02 1.22 16.65
C GLU A 58 -0.67 0.45 17.80
N ILE A 59 -1.72 -0.33 17.52
CA ILE A 59 -2.43 -1.07 18.58
C ILE A 59 -1.64 -2.31 18.97
N GLU A 60 -1.08 -2.31 20.18
CA GLU A 60 -0.46 -3.46 20.82
C GLU A 60 -1.25 -3.85 22.06
N LEU A 61 -1.61 -5.14 22.20
CA LEU A 61 -2.35 -5.67 23.33
C LEU A 61 -1.42 -6.45 24.26
N GLU A 62 -1.68 -6.35 25.58
CA GLU A 62 -0.86 -7.00 26.60
C GLU A 62 -1.14 -8.51 26.71
N GLU A 63 -2.41 -8.91 26.53
CA GLU A 63 -2.81 -10.31 26.63
C GLU A 63 -2.32 -11.08 25.39
N PRO A 64 -1.53 -12.16 25.54
CA PRO A 64 -0.84 -12.80 24.40
C PRO A 64 -1.76 -13.37 23.33
N TYR A 65 -2.93 -13.91 23.69
CA TYR A 65 -3.87 -14.46 22.73
C TYR A 65 -4.69 -13.36 22.04
N GLU A 66 -5.07 -12.30 22.78
CA GLU A 66 -5.76 -11.13 22.22
C GLU A 66 -4.84 -10.39 21.25
N LYS A 67 -3.54 -10.29 21.57
CA LYS A 67 -2.52 -9.74 20.67
C LYS A 67 -2.51 -10.46 19.33
N ILE A 68 -2.56 -11.79 19.31
CA ILE A 68 -2.59 -12.56 18.05
C ILE A 68 -3.87 -12.26 17.26
N GLY A 69 -5.02 -12.13 17.93
CA GLY A 69 -6.29 -11.74 17.28
C GLY A 69 -6.21 -10.36 16.62
N ALA A 70 -5.61 -9.39 17.29
CA ALA A 70 -5.35 -8.05 16.73
C ALA A 70 -4.38 -8.11 15.54
N GLU A 71 -3.27 -8.87 15.66
CA GLU A 71 -2.29 -9.01 14.58
C GLU A 71 -2.89 -9.61 13.29
N LEU A 72 -3.82 -10.55 13.40
CA LEU A 72 -4.53 -11.09 12.23
C LEU A 72 -5.34 -10.01 11.49
N VAL A 73 -5.95 -9.07 12.22
CA VAL A 73 -6.70 -7.97 11.60
C VAL A 73 -5.76 -6.87 11.08
N LYS A 74 -4.63 -6.63 11.75
CA LYS A 74 -3.57 -5.77 11.16
C LYS A 74 -3.15 -6.27 9.79
N GLU A 75 -3.02 -7.58 9.62
CA GLU A 75 -2.66 -8.17 8.32
C GLU A 75 -3.74 -7.92 7.26
N VAL A 76 -5.04 -7.88 7.62
CA VAL A 76 -6.12 -7.48 6.69
C VAL A 76 -5.93 -6.04 6.20
N ALA A 77 -5.72 -5.11 7.13
CA ALA A 77 -5.52 -3.70 6.81
C ALA A 77 -4.28 -3.51 5.93
N LYS A 78 -3.15 -4.12 6.32
CA LYS A 78 -1.88 -4.05 5.60
C LYS A 78 -1.97 -4.60 4.18
N LYS A 79 -2.56 -5.79 4.00
CA LYS A 79 -2.72 -6.37 2.65
C LYS A 79 -3.64 -5.55 1.76
N THR A 80 -4.66 -4.93 2.34
CA THR A 80 -5.56 -4.08 1.58
C THR A 80 -4.86 -2.80 1.13
N ASP A 81 -4.06 -2.19 2.01
CA ASP A 81 -3.20 -1.06 1.68
C ASP A 81 -2.18 -1.44 0.59
N ASP A 82 -1.46 -2.56 0.74
CA ASP A 82 -0.47 -3.05 -0.23
C ASP A 82 -1.05 -3.24 -1.64
N ILE A 83 -2.30 -3.72 -1.77
CA ILE A 83 -2.93 -4.05 -3.06
C ILE A 83 -3.63 -2.84 -3.69
N ALA A 84 -4.34 -2.07 -2.88
CA ALA A 84 -5.28 -1.06 -3.37
C ALA A 84 -4.97 0.37 -2.88
N GLY A 85 -4.08 0.51 -1.89
CA GLY A 85 -3.65 1.79 -1.33
C GLY A 85 -4.72 2.53 -0.54
N ASP A 86 -5.89 1.93 -0.34
CA ASP A 86 -7.02 2.47 0.41
C ASP A 86 -7.97 1.34 0.84
N GLY A 87 -9.06 1.68 1.55
CA GLY A 87 -10.10 0.73 1.97
C GLY A 87 -9.74 -0.10 3.21
N THR A 88 -8.70 0.27 3.94
CA THR A 88 -8.19 -0.44 5.12
C THR A 88 -9.24 -0.50 6.24
N THR A 89 -9.95 0.59 6.48
CA THR A 89 -11.06 0.67 7.46
C THR A 89 -12.24 -0.21 7.03
N THR A 90 -12.62 -0.16 5.74
CA THR A 90 -13.70 -1.01 5.19
C THR A 90 -13.35 -2.49 5.32
N ALA A 91 -12.11 -2.88 5.00
CA ALA A 91 -11.64 -4.26 5.15
C ALA A 91 -11.67 -4.73 6.61
N THR A 92 -11.28 -3.88 7.56
CA THR A 92 -11.33 -4.16 9.00
C THR A 92 -12.78 -4.36 9.49
N VAL A 93 -13.71 -3.51 9.06
CA VAL A 93 -15.14 -3.63 9.39
C VAL A 93 -15.73 -4.93 8.82
N LEU A 94 -15.42 -5.27 7.58
CA LEU A 94 -15.85 -6.52 6.95
C LEU A 94 -15.28 -7.75 7.66
N ALA A 95 -13.99 -7.72 8.02
CA ALA A 95 -13.36 -8.82 8.75
C ALA A 95 -14.01 -9.05 10.11
N GLN A 96 -14.24 -7.97 10.87
CA GLN A 96 -14.95 -8.04 12.15
C GLN A 96 -16.33 -8.67 11.99
N ALA A 97 -17.10 -8.23 10.98
CA ALA A 97 -18.44 -8.74 10.74
C ALA A 97 -18.43 -10.24 10.37
N LEU A 98 -17.55 -10.64 9.45
CA LEU A 98 -17.41 -12.04 9.01
C LEU A 98 -17.00 -12.95 10.16
N VAL A 99 -16.03 -12.54 10.97
CA VAL A 99 -15.56 -13.34 12.11
C VAL A 99 -16.64 -13.45 13.18
N ARG A 100 -17.30 -12.36 13.58
CA ARG A 100 -18.37 -12.36 14.60
C ARG A 100 -19.54 -13.24 14.21
N GLU A 101 -20.06 -13.11 12.98
CA GLU A 101 -21.15 -13.95 12.49
C GLU A 101 -20.70 -15.39 12.29
N GLY A 102 -19.47 -15.62 11.82
CA GLY A 102 -18.90 -16.95 11.66
C GLY A 102 -18.74 -17.69 12.98
N LEU A 103 -18.14 -17.08 13.99
CA LEU A 103 -17.92 -17.69 15.31
C LEU A 103 -19.24 -18.01 16.01
N ARG A 104 -20.30 -17.21 15.84
CA ARG A 104 -21.65 -17.55 16.34
C ARG A 104 -22.17 -18.85 15.73
N ASN A 105 -21.95 -19.06 14.44
CA ASN A 105 -22.39 -20.28 13.76
C ASN A 105 -21.51 -21.49 14.14
N VAL A 106 -20.19 -21.30 14.33
CA VAL A 106 -19.28 -22.35 14.85
C VAL A 106 -19.73 -22.78 16.26
N ALA A 107 -20.02 -21.83 17.16
CA ALA A 107 -20.51 -22.10 18.49
C ALA A 107 -21.91 -22.81 18.48
N ALA A 108 -22.70 -22.59 17.44
CA ALA A 108 -23.95 -23.30 17.21
C ALA A 108 -23.79 -24.69 16.58
N GLY A 109 -22.55 -25.14 16.33
CA GLY A 109 -22.23 -26.49 15.84
C GLY A 109 -22.05 -26.61 14.33
N ALA A 110 -21.98 -25.49 13.58
CA ALA A 110 -21.67 -25.54 12.16
C ALA A 110 -20.22 -25.94 11.92
N ASN A 111 -19.96 -26.69 10.84
CA ASN A 111 -18.61 -27.12 10.48
C ASN A 111 -17.77 -25.94 9.96
N PRO A 112 -16.66 -25.58 10.62
CA PRO A 112 -15.85 -24.40 10.24
C PRO A 112 -15.29 -24.47 8.81
N MET A 113 -14.90 -25.67 8.36
CA MET A 113 -14.34 -25.86 7.01
C MET A 113 -15.41 -25.71 5.92
N SER A 114 -16.66 -26.11 6.21
CA SER A 114 -17.79 -25.92 5.29
C SER A 114 -18.22 -24.45 5.26
N LEU A 115 -18.24 -23.77 6.43
CA LEU A 115 -18.49 -22.34 6.50
C LEU A 115 -17.46 -21.57 5.66
N LYS A 116 -16.16 -21.91 5.78
CA LYS A 116 -15.10 -21.30 5.01
C LYS A 116 -15.32 -21.45 3.50
N ARG A 117 -15.61 -22.65 3.01
CA ARG A 117 -15.91 -22.86 1.58
C ARG A 117 -17.11 -22.05 1.11
N GLY A 118 -18.16 -21.97 1.93
CA GLY A 118 -19.34 -21.14 1.61
C GLY A 118 -19.01 -19.64 1.58
N ILE A 119 -18.16 -19.16 2.48
CA ILE A 119 -17.66 -17.78 2.48
C ILE A 119 -16.85 -17.50 1.21
N GLU A 120 -15.89 -18.37 0.86
CA GLU A 120 -15.06 -18.24 -0.32
C GLU A 120 -15.88 -18.19 -1.61
N ALA A 121 -16.82 -19.12 -1.78
CA ALA A 121 -17.72 -19.15 -2.95
C ALA A 121 -18.61 -17.90 -3.04
N ALA A 122 -19.11 -17.40 -1.93
CA ALA A 122 -19.91 -16.17 -1.90
C ALA A 122 -19.08 -14.94 -2.24
N VAL A 123 -17.87 -14.82 -1.70
CA VAL A 123 -16.96 -13.69 -1.95
C VAL A 123 -16.49 -13.65 -3.40
N GLU A 124 -16.16 -14.81 -3.97
CA GLU A 124 -15.81 -14.90 -5.40
C GLU A 124 -16.96 -14.36 -6.26
N ARG A 125 -18.20 -14.80 -5.97
CA ARG A 125 -19.38 -14.38 -6.73
C ARG A 125 -19.71 -12.90 -6.55
N VAL A 126 -19.57 -12.36 -5.34
CA VAL A 126 -19.76 -10.92 -5.08
C VAL A 126 -18.68 -10.11 -5.81
N SER A 127 -17.42 -10.58 -5.83
CA SER A 127 -16.33 -9.94 -6.56
C SER A 127 -16.61 -9.86 -8.06
N GLU A 128 -17.13 -10.92 -8.67
CA GLU A 128 -17.55 -10.90 -10.07
C GLU A 128 -18.69 -9.89 -10.33
N GLU A 129 -19.67 -9.80 -9.43
CA GLU A 129 -20.77 -8.84 -9.59
C GLU A 129 -20.30 -7.39 -9.35
N LEU A 130 -19.33 -7.14 -8.44
CA LEU A 130 -18.69 -5.84 -8.28
C LEU A 130 -17.99 -5.40 -9.57
N SER A 131 -17.23 -6.30 -10.21
CA SER A 131 -16.56 -6.00 -11.49
C SER A 131 -17.56 -5.67 -12.60
N LYS A 132 -18.76 -6.27 -12.61
CA LYS A 132 -19.82 -5.93 -13.57
C LYS A 132 -20.53 -4.61 -13.29
N LEU A 133 -20.56 -4.18 -12.03
CA LEU A 133 -21.12 -2.89 -11.62
C LEU A 133 -20.14 -1.74 -11.83
N ALA A 134 -18.85 -2.05 -11.99
CA ALA A 134 -17.81 -1.06 -12.22
C ALA A 134 -18.03 -0.32 -13.54
N LYS A 135 -17.79 0.99 -13.53
CA LYS A 135 -17.78 1.87 -14.68
C LYS A 135 -16.38 2.39 -14.90
N ASP A 136 -15.92 2.35 -16.12
CA ASP A 136 -14.60 2.90 -16.47
C ASP A 136 -14.52 4.38 -16.10
N VAL A 137 -13.33 4.80 -15.69
CA VAL A 137 -13.04 6.21 -15.42
C VAL A 137 -12.63 6.87 -16.72
N GLU A 138 -13.51 7.75 -17.22
CA GLU A 138 -13.34 8.43 -18.51
C GLU A 138 -12.99 9.90 -18.35
N THR A 139 -13.36 10.53 -17.22
CA THR A 139 -13.25 11.98 -17.05
C THR A 139 -12.34 12.37 -15.88
N LYS A 140 -11.73 13.55 -16.00
CA LYS A 140 -10.93 14.17 -14.95
C LYS A 140 -11.73 14.39 -13.66
N GLU A 141 -13.02 14.72 -13.78
CA GLU A 141 -13.94 14.94 -12.66
C GLU A 141 -14.15 13.63 -11.85
N GLN A 142 -14.21 12.49 -12.50
CA GLN A 142 -14.32 11.20 -11.79
C GLN A 142 -13.04 10.88 -11.01
N ILE A 143 -11.87 11.14 -11.58
CA ILE A 143 -10.58 11.00 -10.89
C ILE A 143 -10.54 11.94 -9.68
N SER A 144 -10.92 13.21 -9.89
CA SER A 144 -10.97 14.21 -8.81
C SER A 144 -11.93 13.78 -7.70
N SER A 145 -13.09 13.22 -8.04
CA SER A 145 -14.09 12.77 -7.05
C SER A 145 -13.56 11.64 -6.17
N THR A 146 -12.96 10.60 -6.76
CA THR A 146 -12.39 9.48 -5.99
C THR A 146 -11.23 9.93 -5.11
N ALA A 147 -10.32 10.72 -5.64
CA ALA A 147 -9.21 11.27 -4.89
C ALA A 147 -9.65 12.21 -3.77
N SER A 148 -10.68 13.05 -4.01
CA SER A 148 -11.26 13.95 -2.99
C SER A 148 -11.90 13.18 -1.84
N ILE A 149 -12.58 12.07 -2.12
CA ILE A 149 -13.18 11.22 -1.08
C ILE A 149 -12.09 10.59 -0.22
N SER A 150 -11.06 10.01 -0.83
CA SER A 150 -9.94 9.40 -0.12
C SER A 150 -9.17 10.43 0.71
N ALA A 151 -8.87 11.60 0.14
CA ALA A 151 -8.17 12.68 0.84
C ALA A 151 -9.04 13.43 1.87
N GLY A 152 -10.37 13.33 1.78
CA GLY A 152 -11.28 14.22 2.54
C GLY A 152 -11.13 15.70 2.21
N ASP A 153 -10.57 16.04 1.04
CA ASP A 153 -10.25 17.40 0.60
C ASP A 153 -10.36 17.52 -0.93
N THR A 154 -11.22 18.41 -1.40
CA THR A 154 -11.46 18.63 -2.84
C THR A 154 -10.26 19.23 -3.56
N ALA A 155 -9.49 20.11 -2.91
CA ALA A 155 -8.32 20.73 -3.51
C ALA A 155 -7.21 19.70 -3.79
N ILE A 156 -7.06 18.72 -2.90
CA ILE A 156 -6.14 17.58 -3.10
C ILE A 156 -6.62 16.73 -4.29
N GLY A 157 -7.92 16.43 -4.35
CA GLY A 157 -8.48 15.63 -5.45
C GLY A 157 -8.33 16.30 -6.82
N GLU A 158 -8.57 17.59 -6.90
CA GLU A 158 -8.37 18.38 -8.14
C GLU A 158 -6.90 18.36 -8.59
N MET A 159 -5.98 18.54 -7.66
CA MET A 159 -4.54 18.50 -7.96
C MET A 159 -4.08 17.15 -8.43
N ILE A 160 -4.55 16.06 -7.82
CA ILE A 160 -4.23 14.68 -8.25
C ILE A 160 -4.77 14.43 -9.65
N ALA A 161 -6.00 14.85 -9.94
CA ALA A 161 -6.59 14.73 -11.27
C ALA A 161 -5.83 15.54 -12.32
N GLU A 162 -5.34 16.74 -11.96
CA GLU A 162 -4.48 17.54 -12.83
C GLU A 162 -3.12 16.85 -13.06
N ALA A 163 -2.52 16.30 -12.01
CA ALA A 163 -1.27 15.56 -12.11
C ALA A 163 -1.42 14.36 -13.07
N MET A 164 -2.48 13.56 -12.89
CA MET A 164 -2.76 12.39 -13.75
C MET A 164 -3.04 12.78 -15.20
N ASP A 165 -3.71 13.89 -15.43
CA ASP A 165 -3.97 14.41 -16.78
C ASP A 165 -2.65 14.78 -17.51
N LYS A 166 -1.69 15.36 -16.78
CA LYS A 166 -0.40 15.77 -17.33
C LYS A 166 0.58 14.62 -17.58
N VAL A 167 0.69 13.67 -16.66
CA VAL A 167 1.63 12.55 -16.79
C VAL A 167 1.01 11.30 -17.43
N GLY A 168 -0.30 11.30 -17.63
CA GLY A 168 -1.05 10.15 -18.18
C GLY A 168 -1.34 9.06 -17.15
N LYS A 169 -2.10 8.05 -17.59
CA LYS A 169 -2.58 6.95 -16.71
C LYS A 169 -1.44 6.14 -16.09
N GLU A 170 -0.37 5.92 -16.84
CA GLU A 170 0.83 5.19 -16.43
C GLU A 170 1.89 6.08 -15.76
N GLY A 171 1.63 7.38 -15.71
CA GLY A 171 2.56 8.37 -15.18
C GLY A 171 2.81 8.22 -13.69
N VAL A 172 3.95 8.73 -13.25
CA VAL A 172 4.37 8.67 -11.85
C VAL A 172 3.95 9.95 -11.14
N ILE A 173 3.30 9.79 -9.98
CA ILE A 173 2.99 10.90 -9.08
C ILE A 173 3.68 10.60 -7.76
N THR A 174 4.50 11.54 -7.29
CA THR A 174 5.17 11.49 -6.00
C THR A 174 4.72 12.64 -5.12
N VAL A 175 4.82 12.49 -3.81
CA VAL A 175 4.46 13.52 -2.84
C VAL A 175 5.71 13.90 -2.06
N GLU A 176 6.00 15.19 -2.00
CA GLU A 176 7.15 15.73 -1.28
C GLU A 176 6.71 16.76 -0.25
N GLU A 177 7.47 16.85 0.82
CA GLU A 177 7.30 17.88 1.83
C GLU A 177 7.82 19.22 1.32
N SER A 178 7.08 20.29 1.60
CA SER A 178 7.47 21.66 1.24
C SER A 178 7.52 22.56 2.48
N ASN A 179 8.43 23.50 2.46
CA ASN A 179 8.50 24.55 3.46
C ASN A 179 7.52 25.70 3.20
N THR A 180 6.78 25.67 2.09
CA THR A 180 5.73 26.64 1.75
C THR A 180 4.39 26.16 2.30
N PHE A 181 3.44 27.12 2.46
CA PHE A 181 2.07 26.76 2.81
C PHE A 181 1.29 26.40 1.56
N GLY A 182 0.50 25.34 1.62
CA GLY A 182 -0.39 24.96 0.53
C GLY A 182 0.07 23.72 -0.25
N LEU A 183 -0.44 23.61 -1.48
CA LEU A 183 -0.15 22.51 -2.41
C LEU A 183 0.41 23.13 -3.69
N GLU A 184 1.46 22.54 -4.22
CA GLU A 184 2.05 22.92 -5.51
C GLU A 184 2.26 21.66 -6.36
N LEU A 185 2.04 21.77 -7.67
CA LEU A 185 2.29 20.72 -8.64
C LEU A 185 3.48 21.10 -9.51
N GLU A 186 4.52 20.28 -9.44
CA GLU A 186 5.71 20.38 -10.29
C GLU A 186 5.75 19.19 -11.24
N LEU A 187 6.10 19.44 -12.50
CA LEU A 187 6.35 18.38 -13.48
C LEU A 187 7.86 18.32 -13.73
N THR A 188 8.41 17.12 -13.65
CA THR A 188 9.84 16.90 -13.84
C THR A 188 10.08 15.61 -14.64
N GLU A 189 11.27 15.48 -15.19
CA GLU A 189 11.70 14.27 -15.84
C GLU A 189 11.95 13.16 -14.81
N GLY A 190 11.62 11.93 -15.15
CA GLY A 190 11.77 10.81 -14.24
C GLY A 190 11.19 9.52 -14.80
N MET A 191 11.41 8.43 -14.07
CA MET A 191 10.96 7.09 -14.47
C MET A 191 10.65 6.23 -13.27
N ARG A 192 9.63 5.36 -13.41
CA ARG A 192 9.36 4.26 -12.47
C ARG A 192 9.51 2.92 -13.17
N PHE A 193 10.04 1.93 -12.46
CA PHE A 193 10.10 0.55 -12.92
C PHE A 193 9.82 -0.45 -11.78
N ASP A 194 9.31 -1.63 -12.14
CA ASP A 194 8.75 -2.63 -11.24
C ASP A 194 9.85 -3.56 -10.69
N LYS A 195 10.83 -2.99 -10.00
CA LYS A 195 11.86 -3.69 -9.23
C LYS A 195 12.19 -2.87 -8.00
N GLY A 196 12.05 -3.49 -6.85
CA GLY A 196 12.39 -2.89 -5.57
C GLY A 196 13.76 -3.27 -5.04
N TYR A 197 14.01 -2.94 -3.78
CA TYR A 197 15.29 -3.24 -3.14
C TYR A 197 15.52 -4.75 -2.98
N ILE A 198 16.77 -5.18 -3.13
CA ILE A 198 17.19 -6.58 -2.98
C ILE A 198 17.09 -7.04 -1.52
N SER A 199 17.22 -6.14 -0.56
CA SER A 199 17.16 -6.43 0.87
C SER A 199 16.36 -5.36 1.63
N HIS A 200 15.46 -5.77 2.50
CA HIS A 200 14.68 -4.87 3.36
C HIS A 200 15.55 -4.02 4.31
N TYR A 201 16.77 -4.46 4.58
CA TYR A 201 17.73 -3.67 5.36
C TYR A 201 18.14 -2.36 4.69
N PHE A 202 17.88 -2.17 3.41
CA PHE A 202 18.10 -0.90 2.73
C PHE A 202 17.05 0.17 3.04
N ALA A 203 15.88 -0.19 3.58
CA ALA A 203 14.86 0.79 3.95
C ALA A 203 15.42 1.87 4.87
N THR A 204 15.19 3.13 4.53
CA THR A 204 15.55 4.30 5.34
C THR A 204 14.40 4.74 6.23
N ASP A 205 13.17 4.42 5.83
CA ASP A 205 11.94 4.56 6.59
C ASP A 205 11.38 3.16 6.89
N PRO A 206 11.55 2.66 8.14
CA PRO A 206 11.06 1.33 8.53
C PRO A 206 9.53 1.25 8.62
N GLU A 207 8.84 2.37 8.88
CA GLU A 207 7.37 2.39 8.99
C GLU A 207 6.74 2.18 7.62
N ARG A 208 7.31 2.79 6.59
CA ARG A 208 6.85 2.71 5.20
C ARG A 208 7.54 1.62 4.40
N MET A 209 8.58 1.02 4.93
CA MET A 209 9.43 0.05 4.22
C MET A 209 9.97 0.61 2.90
N GLU A 210 10.41 1.87 2.92
CA GLU A 210 10.94 2.59 1.77
C GLU A 210 12.40 3.01 1.99
N ALA A 211 13.18 3.00 0.93
CA ALA A 211 14.49 3.62 0.88
C ALA A 211 14.40 4.93 0.09
N VAL A 212 14.52 6.07 0.77
CA VAL A 212 14.52 7.40 0.16
C VAL A 212 15.94 7.95 0.18
N LEU A 213 16.46 8.26 -0.99
CA LEU A 213 17.82 8.81 -1.19
C LEU A 213 17.71 10.14 -1.93
N ASP A 214 18.17 11.21 -1.30
CA ASP A 214 18.23 12.54 -1.88
C ASP A 214 19.61 12.76 -2.50
N ASP A 215 19.64 13.33 -3.71
CA ASP A 215 20.83 13.63 -4.52
C ASP A 215 21.81 12.45 -4.66
N PRO A 216 21.32 11.22 -4.95
CA PRO A 216 22.18 10.05 -5.03
C PRO A 216 22.98 9.98 -6.33
N TYR A 217 24.12 9.29 -6.27
CA TYR A 217 24.73 8.68 -7.45
C TYR A 217 23.97 7.40 -7.82
N ILE A 218 23.92 7.10 -9.13
CA ILE A 218 23.28 5.92 -9.68
C ILE A 218 24.29 5.11 -10.48
N LEU A 219 24.66 3.95 -9.96
CA LEU A 219 25.54 2.98 -10.61
C LEU A 219 24.70 2.00 -11.41
N ILE A 220 24.88 1.93 -12.72
CA ILE A 220 24.11 1.09 -13.63
C ILE A 220 25.02 0.00 -14.20
N VAL A 221 24.72 -1.27 -13.91
CA VAL A 221 25.56 -2.42 -14.29
C VAL A 221 24.74 -3.47 -15.02
N ASN A 222 25.17 -3.90 -16.20
CA ASN A 222 24.47 -4.94 -16.98
C ASN A 222 24.89 -6.37 -16.62
N SER A 223 25.53 -6.58 -15.48
CA SER A 223 25.94 -7.90 -14.98
C SER A 223 25.62 -8.03 -13.49
N LYS A 224 25.84 -9.23 -12.95
CA LYS A 224 25.74 -9.47 -11.51
C LYS A 224 26.94 -8.87 -10.79
N VAL A 225 26.66 -8.33 -9.60
CA VAL A 225 27.67 -7.78 -8.68
C VAL A 225 27.72 -8.68 -7.43
N SER A 226 28.76 -9.52 -7.32
CA SER A 226 28.88 -10.46 -6.21
C SER A 226 30.16 -10.32 -5.39
N ALA A 227 31.26 -9.91 -6.02
CA ALA A 227 32.54 -9.80 -5.38
C ALA A 227 32.86 -8.37 -4.90
N ASN A 228 33.37 -8.26 -3.68
CA ASN A 228 33.78 -6.97 -3.11
C ASN A 228 34.87 -6.29 -3.92
N LYS A 229 35.83 -7.04 -4.46
CA LYS A 229 36.97 -6.48 -5.22
C LYS A 229 36.52 -5.62 -6.41
N ASP A 230 35.37 -5.95 -7.02
CA ASP A 230 34.86 -5.25 -8.19
C ASP A 230 34.10 -3.97 -7.78
N LEU A 231 33.48 -3.97 -6.60
CA LEU A 231 32.64 -2.87 -6.10
C LEU A 231 33.42 -1.85 -5.25
N LEU A 232 34.39 -2.30 -4.44
CA LEU A 232 35.11 -1.42 -3.49
C LEU A 232 35.75 -0.18 -4.13
N PRO A 233 36.38 -0.24 -5.34
CA PRO A 233 37.00 0.95 -5.92
C PRO A 233 36.04 2.10 -6.16
N ILE A 234 34.81 1.80 -6.62
CA ILE A 234 33.78 2.82 -6.84
C ILE A 234 33.14 3.26 -5.52
N LEU A 235 32.93 2.33 -4.56
CA LEU A 235 32.40 2.67 -3.23
C LEU A 235 33.29 3.67 -2.51
N ASP A 236 34.60 3.47 -2.51
CA ASP A 236 35.55 4.40 -1.85
C ASP A 236 35.43 5.81 -2.41
N LYS A 237 35.29 5.96 -3.72
CA LYS A 237 35.11 7.26 -4.37
C LYS A 237 33.78 7.91 -4.01
N VAL A 238 32.68 7.13 -3.98
CA VAL A 238 31.36 7.63 -3.64
C VAL A 238 31.29 8.01 -2.16
N VAL A 239 31.85 7.22 -1.26
CA VAL A 239 31.93 7.54 0.18
C VAL A 239 32.68 8.85 0.42
N GLN A 240 33.78 9.09 -0.30
CA GLN A 240 34.53 10.36 -0.22
C GLN A 240 33.71 11.58 -0.67
N SER A 241 32.74 11.38 -1.58
CA SER A 241 31.84 12.46 -2.02
C SER A 241 30.75 12.80 -1.00
N GLY A 242 30.48 11.92 -0.04
CA GLY A 242 29.41 12.06 0.95
C GLY A 242 28.00 11.84 0.41
N LYS A 243 27.83 11.48 -0.87
CA LYS A 243 26.53 11.25 -1.49
C LYS A 243 26.05 9.81 -1.32
N PRO A 244 24.72 9.57 -1.24
CA PRO A 244 24.15 8.22 -1.28
C PRO A 244 24.39 7.53 -2.63
N LEU A 245 24.28 6.20 -2.64
CA LEU A 245 24.44 5.39 -3.85
C LEU A 245 23.24 4.49 -4.10
N VAL A 246 22.69 4.55 -5.30
CA VAL A 246 21.78 3.57 -5.85
C VAL A 246 22.53 2.66 -6.80
N ILE A 247 22.41 1.35 -6.63
CA ILE A 247 23.01 0.37 -7.53
C ILE A 247 21.89 -0.35 -8.27
N ILE A 248 21.87 -0.24 -9.59
CA ILE A 248 20.93 -0.95 -10.47
C ILE A 248 21.74 -1.97 -11.27
N ALA A 249 21.59 -3.24 -10.94
CA ALA A 249 22.37 -4.32 -11.56
C ALA A 249 21.47 -5.52 -11.90
N GLU A 250 21.96 -6.44 -12.72
CA GLU A 250 21.25 -7.70 -12.95
C GLU A 250 20.87 -8.38 -11.64
N ASP A 251 21.80 -8.47 -10.72
CA ASP A 251 21.62 -8.86 -9.31
C ASP A 251 22.78 -8.32 -8.48
N VAL A 252 22.56 -8.15 -7.18
CA VAL A 252 23.62 -7.87 -6.21
C VAL A 252 23.52 -8.94 -5.11
N GLU A 253 24.55 -9.76 -5.00
CA GLU A 253 24.54 -10.96 -4.13
C GLU A 253 25.90 -11.15 -3.41
N GLY A 254 25.99 -12.16 -2.57
CA GLY A 254 27.22 -12.59 -1.93
C GLY A 254 27.87 -11.52 -1.05
N GLU A 255 29.21 -11.38 -1.20
CA GLU A 255 30.01 -10.43 -0.41
C GLU A 255 29.66 -8.97 -0.67
N ALA A 256 29.33 -8.62 -1.91
CA ALA A 256 28.96 -7.26 -2.28
C ALA A 256 27.68 -6.81 -1.55
N LEU A 257 26.62 -7.66 -1.56
CA LEU A 257 25.38 -7.36 -0.84
C LEU A 257 25.62 -7.26 0.67
N ALA A 258 26.36 -8.19 1.25
CA ALA A 258 26.66 -8.19 2.68
C ALA A 258 27.41 -6.91 3.10
N THR A 259 28.38 -6.46 2.29
CA THR A 259 29.13 -5.24 2.56
C THR A 259 28.23 -4.00 2.53
N LEU A 260 27.37 -3.86 1.54
CA LEU A 260 26.43 -2.73 1.44
C LEU A 260 25.46 -2.70 2.64
N VAL A 261 24.88 -3.85 2.99
CA VAL A 261 23.94 -3.97 4.10
C VAL A 261 24.60 -3.63 5.45
N VAL A 262 25.79 -4.19 5.71
CA VAL A 262 26.53 -3.92 6.96
C VAL A 262 26.89 -2.44 7.10
N ASN A 263 27.39 -1.80 6.04
CA ASN A 263 27.73 -0.38 6.07
C ASN A 263 26.51 0.51 6.26
N LYS A 264 25.37 0.16 5.67
CA LYS A 264 24.09 0.86 5.87
C LYS A 264 23.60 0.72 7.30
N ILE A 265 23.59 -0.50 7.88
CA ILE A 265 23.16 -0.74 9.26
C ILE A 265 24.04 0.03 10.26
N ARG A 266 25.35 0.11 9.98
CA ARG A 266 26.28 0.88 10.82
C ARG A 266 26.16 2.40 10.62
N GLY A 267 25.33 2.87 9.71
CA GLY A 267 25.18 4.30 9.40
C GLY A 267 26.39 4.93 8.72
N LEU A 268 27.34 4.14 8.22
CA LEU A 268 28.56 4.62 7.58
C LEU A 268 28.34 5.09 6.16
N PHE A 269 27.37 4.47 5.45
CA PHE A 269 27.10 4.76 4.06
C PHE A 269 25.64 4.48 3.70
N LYS A 270 24.98 5.47 3.10
CA LYS A 270 23.61 5.33 2.62
C LYS A 270 23.63 4.73 1.22
N SER A 271 23.12 3.53 1.06
CA SER A 271 23.03 2.86 -0.23
C SER A 271 21.76 2.01 -0.34
N VAL A 272 21.35 1.74 -1.59
CA VAL A 272 20.32 0.78 -1.93
C VAL A 272 20.75 0.02 -3.19
N ALA A 273 20.51 -1.29 -3.21
CA ALA A 273 20.70 -2.14 -4.36
C ALA A 273 19.36 -2.64 -4.89
N VAL A 274 19.17 -2.54 -6.19
CA VAL A 274 17.93 -2.85 -6.92
C VAL A 274 18.26 -3.75 -8.11
N LYS A 275 17.37 -4.70 -8.41
CA LYS A 275 17.47 -5.49 -9.64
C LYS A 275 17.10 -4.66 -10.85
N ALA A 276 17.87 -4.81 -11.94
CA ALA A 276 17.56 -4.19 -13.21
C ALA A 276 16.20 -4.68 -13.75
N PRO A 277 15.39 -3.79 -14.35
CA PRO A 277 14.12 -4.16 -14.96
C PRO A 277 14.33 -4.94 -16.26
N GLY A 278 13.43 -5.88 -16.56
CA GLY A 278 13.46 -6.69 -17.78
C GLY A 278 14.49 -7.84 -17.74
N PHE A 279 14.58 -8.54 -18.87
CA PHE A 279 15.48 -9.68 -19.09
C PHE A 279 16.13 -9.59 -20.46
N GLY A 280 17.34 -10.13 -20.62
CA GLY A 280 18.04 -10.18 -21.90
C GLY A 280 18.21 -8.80 -22.54
N ASP A 281 17.91 -8.68 -23.83
CA ASP A 281 18.09 -7.43 -24.59
C ASP A 281 17.15 -6.31 -24.10
N ARG A 282 15.97 -6.64 -23.56
CA ARG A 282 15.10 -5.66 -22.93
C ARG A 282 15.74 -5.02 -21.70
N ARG A 283 16.40 -5.81 -20.85
CA ARG A 283 17.13 -5.28 -19.71
C ARG A 283 18.20 -4.27 -20.17
N LYS A 284 18.95 -4.63 -21.21
CA LYS A 284 19.97 -3.71 -21.78
C LYS A 284 19.34 -2.40 -22.27
N ALA A 285 18.21 -2.49 -22.98
CA ALA A 285 17.50 -1.33 -23.48
C ALA A 285 16.99 -0.44 -22.33
N MET A 286 16.40 -1.04 -21.29
CA MET A 286 15.88 -0.31 -20.13
C MET A 286 17.01 0.31 -19.28
N LEU A 287 18.12 -0.39 -19.09
CA LEU A 287 19.31 0.18 -18.45
C LEU A 287 19.88 1.36 -19.26
N GLY A 288 19.87 1.28 -20.59
CA GLY A 288 20.23 2.38 -21.47
C GLY A 288 19.31 3.60 -21.31
N ASP A 289 18.00 3.38 -21.18
CA ASP A 289 17.02 4.45 -20.94
C ASP A 289 17.26 5.12 -19.58
N ILE A 290 17.53 4.33 -18.52
CA ILE A 290 17.89 4.84 -17.20
C ILE A 290 19.21 5.64 -17.27
N GLY A 291 20.20 5.15 -18.02
CA GLY A 291 21.47 5.86 -18.25
C GLY A 291 21.25 7.23 -18.88
N ILE A 292 20.46 7.30 -19.95
CA ILE A 292 20.13 8.56 -20.63
C ILE A 292 19.37 9.50 -19.69
N LEU A 293 18.36 8.99 -18.96
CA LEU A 293 17.57 9.78 -18.03
C LEU A 293 18.41 10.39 -16.90
N THR A 294 19.41 9.67 -16.41
CA THR A 294 20.21 10.07 -15.25
C THR A 294 21.56 10.70 -15.61
N GLY A 295 21.88 10.73 -16.91
CA GLY A 295 23.18 11.20 -17.41
C GLY A 295 24.34 10.26 -17.07
N GLY A 296 24.04 8.98 -16.74
CA GLY A 296 25.03 7.96 -16.45
C GLY A 296 25.30 7.03 -17.61
N GLN A 297 26.34 6.20 -17.48
CA GLN A 297 26.68 5.17 -18.46
C GLN A 297 26.43 3.78 -17.89
N VAL A 298 25.94 2.88 -18.74
CA VAL A 298 25.76 1.48 -18.38
C VAL A 298 27.12 0.78 -18.41
N ILE A 299 27.52 0.27 -17.26
CA ILE A 299 28.76 -0.52 -17.15
C ILE A 299 28.46 -1.94 -17.67
N SER A 300 29.12 -2.30 -18.76
CA SER A 300 29.01 -3.59 -19.41
C SER A 300 30.33 -3.97 -20.07
N GLU A 301 30.71 -5.24 -19.94
CA GLU A 301 31.88 -5.78 -20.62
C GLU A 301 31.74 -5.73 -22.15
N GLU A 302 30.50 -5.75 -22.69
CA GLU A 302 30.23 -5.65 -24.12
C GLU A 302 30.66 -4.30 -24.72
N VAL A 303 30.61 -3.23 -23.91
CA VAL A 303 31.10 -1.89 -24.31
C VAL A 303 32.50 -1.59 -23.77
N GLY A 304 33.17 -2.60 -23.22
CA GLY A 304 34.55 -2.48 -22.72
C GLY A 304 34.69 -1.80 -21.37
N LEU A 305 33.57 -1.55 -20.64
CA LEU A 305 33.56 -0.96 -19.31
C LEU A 305 33.48 -2.04 -18.23
N LYS A 306 34.48 -2.03 -17.34
CA LYS A 306 34.51 -2.94 -16.20
C LYS A 306 34.21 -2.20 -14.91
N LEU A 307 33.47 -2.84 -13.98
CA LEU A 307 33.09 -2.25 -12.70
C LEU A 307 34.31 -1.86 -11.85
N GLU A 308 35.35 -2.70 -11.84
CA GLU A 308 36.59 -2.47 -11.09
C GLU A 308 37.35 -1.18 -11.51
N SER A 309 37.10 -0.72 -12.73
CA SER A 309 37.71 0.51 -13.28
C SER A 309 36.77 1.69 -13.41
N ALA A 310 35.55 1.56 -12.86
CA ALA A 310 34.53 2.60 -12.92
C ALA A 310 34.96 3.86 -12.14
N ASP A 311 34.55 5.02 -12.64
CA ASP A 311 34.72 6.30 -11.96
C ASP A 311 33.40 7.02 -11.74
N VAL A 312 33.38 8.01 -10.85
CA VAL A 312 32.19 8.80 -10.50
C VAL A 312 31.59 9.52 -11.71
N ASP A 313 32.38 9.81 -12.71
CA ASP A 313 31.95 10.46 -13.97
C ASP A 313 31.01 9.54 -14.82
N LEU A 314 31.06 8.24 -14.59
CA LEU A 314 30.21 7.27 -15.26
C LEU A 314 28.85 7.09 -14.53
N LEU A 315 28.75 7.61 -13.30
CA LEU A 315 27.54 7.46 -12.49
C LEU A 315 26.45 8.43 -12.94
N GLY A 316 25.23 7.91 -13.04
CA GLY A 316 24.06 8.75 -13.16
C GLY A 316 23.78 9.53 -11.88
N LYS A 317 22.92 10.55 -11.98
CA LYS A 317 22.48 11.39 -10.86
C LYS A 317 20.99 11.65 -10.99
N ALA A 318 20.34 11.86 -9.85
CA ALA A 318 18.96 12.31 -9.79
C ALA A 318 18.78 13.18 -8.54
N ARG A 319 17.75 14.01 -8.52
CA ARG A 319 17.41 14.78 -7.33
C ARG A 319 16.95 13.86 -6.19
N LYS A 320 16.17 12.82 -6.52
CA LYS A 320 15.67 11.85 -5.55
C LYS A 320 15.47 10.47 -6.17
N VAL A 321 15.71 9.43 -5.39
CA VAL A 321 15.30 8.06 -5.73
C VAL A 321 14.53 7.47 -4.56
N VAL A 322 13.35 6.91 -4.85
CA VAL A 322 12.50 6.21 -3.89
C VAL A 322 12.40 4.75 -4.29
N VAL A 323 12.74 3.85 -3.37
CA VAL A 323 12.71 2.40 -3.61
C VAL A 323 11.86 1.72 -2.55
N THR A 324 10.83 1.03 -3.01
CA THR A 324 9.99 0.14 -2.17
C THR A 324 10.44 -1.32 -2.33
N LYS A 325 9.69 -2.25 -1.77
CA LYS A 325 9.94 -3.70 -1.97
C LYS A 325 9.73 -4.14 -3.43
N ASP A 326 8.88 -3.44 -4.19
CA ASP A 326 8.42 -3.86 -5.52
C ASP A 326 8.81 -2.88 -6.65
N GLU A 327 9.06 -1.61 -6.32
CA GLU A 327 9.22 -0.54 -7.30
C GLU A 327 10.40 0.37 -7.00
N THR A 328 10.94 0.98 -8.04
CA THR A 328 11.93 2.07 -7.96
C THR A 328 11.46 3.25 -8.78
N THR A 329 11.43 4.43 -8.16
CA THR A 329 11.09 5.71 -8.80
C THR A 329 12.31 6.63 -8.79
N ILE A 330 12.73 7.08 -9.97
CA ILE A 330 13.77 8.09 -10.17
C ILE A 330 13.06 9.41 -10.46
N VAL A 331 13.32 10.43 -9.67
CA VAL A 331 12.72 11.76 -9.78
C VAL A 331 13.80 12.76 -10.16
N ASP A 332 13.55 13.52 -11.22
CA ASP A 332 14.42 14.58 -11.69
C ASP A 332 15.85 14.06 -11.98
N GLY A 333 15.93 13.21 -13.01
CA GLY A 333 17.21 12.69 -13.50
C GLY A 333 18.06 13.80 -14.14
N ALA A 334 19.36 13.74 -13.93
CA ALA A 334 20.30 14.74 -14.45
C ALA A 334 20.72 14.52 -15.91
N GLY A 335 19.92 13.77 -16.68
CA GLY A 335 20.15 13.54 -18.11
C GLY A 335 19.92 14.78 -18.95
N ASP A 336 20.50 14.78 -20.14
CA ASP A 336 20.32 15.86 -21.11
C ASP A 336 18.96 15.73 -21.79
N ALA A 337 18.14 16.79 -21.78
CA ALA A 337 16.78 16.81 -22.33
C ALA A 337 16.73 16.49 -23.83
N GLU A 338 17.76 16.90 -24.62
CA GLU A 338 17.82 16.58 -26.05
C GLU A 338 18.08 15.08 -26.26
N GLN A 339 18.94 14.46 -25.43
CA GLN A 339 19.20 13.02 -25.50
C GLN A 339 17.96 12.21 -25.09
N ILE A 340 17.22 12.64 -24.04
CA ILE A 340 15.96 12.01 -23.62
C ILE A 340 14.93 12.10 -24.74
N SER A 341 14.76 13.29 -25.33
CA SER A 341 13.83 13.50 -26.46
C SER A 341 14.23 12.67 -27.68
N GLY A 342 15.54 12.61 -28.00
CA GLY A 342 16.07 11.75 -29.05
C GLY A 342 15.76 10.28 -28.84
N ARG A 343 15.89 9.80 -27.58
CA ARG A 343 15.58 8.42 -27.22
C ARG A 343 14.07 8.11 -27.32
N VAL A 344 13.23 9.02 -26.88
CA VAL A 344 11.76 8.93 -27.03
C VAL A 344 11.39 8.80 -28.51
N ASN A 345 11.97 9.62 -29.39
CA ASN A 345 11.71 9.57 -30.82
C ASN A 345 12.21 8.27 -31.46
N GLN A 346 13.35 7.75 -31.01
CA GLN A 346 13.86 6.44 -31.44
C GLN A 346 12.88 5.32 -31.09
N ILE A 347 12.36 5.27 -29.85
CA ILE A 347 11.39 4.25 -29.44
C ILE A 347 10.10 4.38 -30.24
N ARG A 348 9.62 5.59 -30.54
CA ARG A 348 8.46 5.80 -31.41
C ARG A 348 8.67 5.22 -32.80
N ALA A 349 9.83 5.44 -33.39
CA ALA A 349 10.17 4.87 -34.68
C ALA A 349 10.27 3.33 -34.63
N GLU A 350 10.78 2.74 -33.55
CA GLU A 350 10.80 1.29 -33.32
C GLU A 350 9.37 0.73 -33.24
N ILE A 351 8.42 1.43 -32.59
CA ILE A 351 6.99 1.04 -32.51
C ILE A 351 6.35 1.02 -33.89
N GLU A 352 6.64 1.99 -34.76
CA GLU A 352 6.10 2.08 -36.09
C GLU A 352 6.65 0.99 -37.02
N ASN A 353 7.89 0.57 -36.83
CA ASN A 353 8.60 -0.37 -37.68
C ASN A 353 8.49 -1.83 -37.24
N THR A 354 7.94 -2.14 -36.07
CA THR A 354 7.82 -3.53 -35.60
C THR A 354 6.58 -4.21 -36.14
N ASP A 355 6.75 -5.44 -36.66
CA ASP A 355 5.67 -6.29 -37.13
C ASP A 355 5.08 -7.17 -36.01
N SER A 356 5.72 -7.21 -34.85
CA SER A 356 5.31 -8.00 -33.67
C SER A 356 4.41 -7.19 -32.77
N ASP A 357 3.16 -7.61 -32.58
CA ASP A 357 2.23 -6.96 -31.64
C ASP A 357 2.74 -6.98 -30.20
N TYR A 358 3.40 -8.07 -29.80
CA TYR A 358 4.01 -8.19 -28.48
C TYR A 358 5.17 -7.21 -28.29
N ASP A 359 6.06 -7.06 -29.28
CA ASP A 359 7.16 -6.10 -29.19
C ASP A 359 6.64 -4.67 -29.22
N ARG A 360 5.61 -4.40 -30.02
CA ARG A 360 4.92 -3.11 -30.06
C ARG A 360 4.37 -2.73 -28.69
N GLU A 361 3.67 -3.64 -28.01
CA GLU A 361 3.16 -3.43 -26.66
C GLU A 361 4.30 -3.09 -25.67
N LYS A 362 5.39 -3.86 -25.71
CA LYS A 362 6.54 -3.63 -24.80
C LYS A 362 7.32 -2.37 -25.11
N LEU A 363 7.38 -1.95 -26.35
CA LEU A 363 7.94 -0.65 -26.73
C LEU A 363 7.04 0.50 -26.28
N GLN A 364 5.72 0.34 -26.34
CA GLN A 364 4.76 1.33 -25.82
C GLN A 364 4.86 1.49 -24.32
N GLU A 365 4.96 0.38 -23.54
CA GLU A 365 5.21 0.43 -22.11
C GLU A 365 6.52 1.20 -21.79
N ARG A 366 7.57 0.92 -22.52
CA ARG A 366 8.87 1.58 -22.34
C ARG A 366 8.81 3.07 -22.69
N LEU A 367 8.10 3.41 -23.78
CA LEU A 367 7.86 4.80 -24.18
C LEU A 367 7.09 5.56 -23.08
N ALA A 368 6.02 4.97 -22.56
CA ALA A 368 5.21 5.58 -21.51
C ALA A 368 6.04 5.86 -20.24
N LYS A 369 6.93 4.93 -19.85
CA LYS A 369 7.82 5.10 -18.70
C LYS A 369 8.85 6.23 -18.88
N LEU A 370 9.39 6.41 -20.08
CA LEU A 370 10.42 7.43 -20.35
C LEU A 370 9.79 8.80 -20.67
N ALA A 371 8.69 8.83 -21.43
CA ALA A 371 8.07 10.08 -21.88
C ALA A 371 7.06 10.67 -20.90
N GLY A 372 6.53 9.86 -19.98
CA GLY A 372 5.48 10.27 -19.03
C GLY A 372 5.95 11.26 -17.97
N GLY A 373 7.24 11.26 -17.64
CA GLY A 373 7.79 12.09 -16.57
C GLY A 373 7.25 11.74 -15.19
N VAL A 374 7.47 12.63 -14.23
CA VAL A 374 7.01 12.53 -12.85
C VAL A 374 6.29 13.82 -12.46
N ALA A 375 5.07 13.69 -11.92
CA ALA A 375 4.38 14.77 -11.26
C ALA A 375 4.74 14.75 -9.76
N VAL A 376 5.27 15.83 -9.25
CA VAL A 376 5.64 16.00 -7.85
C VAL A 376 4.62 16.91 -7.19
N ILE A 377 3.81 16.36 -6.28
CA ILE A 377 2.90 17.14 -5.45
C ILE A 377 3.67 17.57 -4.20
N LYS A 378 3.92 18.86 -4.07
CA LYS A 378 4.58 19.45 -2.91
C LYS A 378 3.52 19.84 -1.89
N ALA A 379 3.58 19.21 -0.71
CA ALA A 379 2.65 19.48 0.39
C ALA A 379 3.33 20.32 1.46
N GLY A 380 2.70 21.42 1.87
CA GLY A 380 3.14 22.25 2.96
C GLY A 380 2.09 22.32 4.07
N ALA A 381 2.54 22.51 5.32
CA ALA A 381 1.70 22.66 6.49
C ALA A 381 2.37 23.54 7.55
N ALA A 382 1.60 23.93 8.59
CA ALA A 382 2.10 24.79 9.66
C ALA A 382 2.99 24.04 10.67
N THR A 383 2.78 22.75 10.84
CA THR A 383 3.51 21.91 11.78
C THR A 383 3.99 20.63 11.10
N GLU A 384 5.08 20.04 11.61
CA GLU A 384 5.62 18.78 11.11
C GLU A 384 4.61 17.62 11.21
N VAL A 385 3.78 17.60 12.26
CA VAL A 385 2.74 16.58 12.46
C VAL A 385 1.66 16.69 11.40
N GLU A 386 1.18 17.90 11.15
CA GLU A 386 0.20 18.18 10.09
C GLU A 386 0.76 17.86 8.70
N LEU A 387 2.04 18.20 8.47
CA LEU A 387 2.72 17.95 7.21
C LEU A 387 2.79 16.46 6.88
N LYS A 388 3.20 15.64 7.84
CA LYS A 388 3.26 14.18 7.69
C LYS A 388 1.86 13.59 7.44
N GLU A 389 0.87 14.00 8.20
CA GLU A 389 -0.52 13.54 8.02
C GLU A 389 -1.04 13.92 6.63
N ARG A 390 -0.83 15.17 6.22
CA ARG A 390 -1.27 15.65 4.90
C ARG A 390 -0.59 14.92 3.75
N LYS A 391 0.72 14.66 3.88
CA LYS A 391 1.48 13.88 2.91
C LYS A 391 0.91 12.47 2.75
N HIS A 392 0.72 11.74 3.86
CA HIS A 392 0.13 10.39 3.84
C HIS A 392 -1.23 10.39 3.15
N ARG A 393 -2.10 11.32 3.50
CA ARG A 393 -3.44 11.46 2.91
C ARG A 393 -3.41 11.71 1.40
N ILE A 394 -2.45 12.51 0.91
CA ILE A 394 -2.27 12.74 -0.52
C ILE A 394 -1.77 11.46 -1.22
N GLU A 395 -0.83 10.75 -0.62
CA GLU A 395 -0.30 9.49 -1.17
C GLU A 395 -1.38 8.41 -1.27
N ASP A 396 -2.24 8.28 -0.26
CA ASP A 396 -3.38 7.36 -0.28
C ASP A 396 -4.37 7.76 -1.39
N ALA A 397 -4.67 9.04 -1.52
CA ALA A 397 -5.55 9.54 -2.57
C ALA A 397 -4.98 9.34 -3.99
N VAL A 398 -3.65 9.42 -4.17
CA VAL A 398 -2.99 9.08 -5.45
C VAL A 398 -3.15 7.59 -5.75
N ARG A 399 -2.94 6.71 -4.76
CA ARG A 399 -3.13 5.27 -4.93
C ARG A 399 -4.59 4.91 -5.23
N ASN A 400 -5.52 5.55 -4.53
CA ASN A 400 -6.97 5.41 -4.76
C ASN A 400 -7.35 5.82 -6.19
N ALA A 401 -6.87 6.97 -6.67
CA ALA A 401 -7.12 7.43 -8.03
C ALA A 401 -6.56 6.47 -9.10
N LYS A 402 -5.37 5.91 -8.88
CA LYS A 402 -4.79 4.89 -9.76
C LYS A 402 -5.64 3.61 -9.77
N ALA A 403 -6.07 3.14 -8.60
CA ALA A 403 -6.96 1.98 -8.49
C ALA A 403 -8.29 2.19 -9.23
N ALA A 404 -8.83 3.42 -9.23
CA ALA A 404 -10.02 3.78 -9.98
C ALA A 404 -9.81 3.71 -11.51
N VAL A 405 -8.65 4.14 -11.98
CA VAL A 405 -8.31 4.07 -13.42
C VAL A 405 -8.07 2.62 -13.87
N GLU A 406 -7.54 1.76 -12.98
CA GLU A 406 -7.23 0.36 -13.31
C GLU A 406 -8.48 -0.52 -13.45
N GLU A 407 -9.41 -0.46 -12.52
CA GLU A 407 -10.59 -1.36 -12.46
C GLU A 407 -11.94 -0.62 -12.52
N GLY A 408 -11.93 0.68 -12.76
CA GLY A 408 -13.15 1.48 -12.77
C GLY A 408 -13.65 1.82 -11.36
N VAL A 409 -14.84 2.44 -11.33
CA VAL A 409 -15.48 2.92 -10.12
C VAL A 409 -16.86 2.32 -9.92
N VAL A 410 -17.27 2.16 -8.67
CA VAL A 410 -18.58 1.69 -8.24
C VAL A 410 -19.27 2.74 -7.37
N ALA A 411 -20.55 2.58 -7.08
CA ALA A 411 -21.26 3.42 -6.12
C ALA A 411 -20.61 3.30 -4.73
N GLY A 412 -20.19 4.40 -4.17
CA GLY A 412 -19.44 4.46 -2.91
C GLY A 412 -20.30 4.27 -1.66
N GLY A 413 -19.70 4.50 -0.51
CA GLY A 413 -20.39 4.45 0.77
C GLY A 413 -20.93 3.08 1.18
N GLY A 414 -20.37 1.99 0.67
CA GLY A 414 -20.81 0.61 0.92
C GLY A 414 -22.03 0.17 0.09
N VAL A 415 -22.56 1.05 -0.77
CA VAL A 415 -23.74 0.76 -1.62
C VAL A 415 -23.46 -0.35 -2.61
N ALA A 416 -22.29 -0.33 -3.27
CA ALA A 416 -21.92 -1.34 -4.25
C ALA A 416 -21.83 -2.75 -3.64
N LEU A 417 -21.32 -2.90 -2.42
CA LEU A 417 -21.27 -4.18 -1.71
C LEU A 417 -22.66 -4.76 -1.47
N LEU A 418 -23.60 -3.91 -1.03
CA LEU A 418 -24.98 -4.31 -0.78
C LEU A 418 -25.69 -4.75 -2.08
N GLN A 419 -25.51 -4.00 -3.17
CA GLN A 419 -26.14 -4.26 -4.46
C GLN A 419 -25.51 -5.45 -5.18
N ALA A 420 -24.19 -5.59 -5.17
CA ALA A 420 -23.49 -6.76 -5.70
C ALA A 420 -23.90 -8.04 -4.96
N GLY A 421 -24.01 -7.97 -3.63
CA GLY A 421 -24.53 -9.07 -2.82
C GLY A 421 -25.93 -9.49 -3.25
N ALA A 422 -26.86 -8.54 -3.41
CA ALA A 422 -28.22 -8.85 -3.81
C ALA A 422 -28.31 -9.63 -5.14
N ASN A 423 -27.38 -9.40 -6.07
CA ASN A 423 -27.29 -10.11 -7.34
C ASN A 423 -26.54 -11.44 -7.25
N ALA A 424 -25.44 -11.47 -6.51
CA ALA A 424 -24.58 -12.64 -6.34
C ALA A 424 -25.34 -13.82 -5.71
N PHE A 425 -26.07 -13.56 -4.63
CA PHE A 425 -26.79 -14.61 -3.88
C PHE A 425 -27.97 -15.25 -4.64
N LYS A 426 -28.51 -14.60 -5.67
CA LYS A 426 -29.53 -15.22 -6.55
C LYS A 426 -28.99 -16.37 -7.39
N LYS A 427 -27.67 -16.45 -7.56
CA LYS A 427 -26.97 -17.39 -8.45
C LYS A 427 -26.11 -18.40 -7.70
N LEU A 428 -26.17 -18.41 -6.36
CA LEU A 428 -25.48 -19.37 -5.51
C LEU A 428 -26.41 -20.53 -5.17
N ASP A 429 -25.99 -21.74 -5.55
CA ASP A 429 -26.67 -22.99 -5.21
C ASP A 429 -25.81 -23.77 -4.20
N LEU A 430 -25.92 -23.40 -2.92
CA LEU A 430 -25.19 -23.99 -1.81
C LEU A 430 -26.17 -24.59 -0.80
N SER A 431 -25.74 -25.61 -0.05
CA SER A 431 -26.57 -26.30 0.94
C SER A 431 -25.83 -26.46 2.27
N GLY A 432 -26.58 -26.72 3.35
CA GLY A 432 -26.04 -26.97 4.69
C GLY A 432 -25.15 -25.82 5.19
N ASP A 433 -24.01 -26.17 5.76
CA ASP A 433 -23.07 -25.18 6.34
C ASP A 433 -22.40 -24.28 5.30
N GLU A 434 -22.31 -24.72 4.04
CA GLU A 434 -21.81 -23.86 2.96
C GLU A 434 -22.82 -22.73 2.65
N ALA A 435 -24.12 -23.03 2.64
CA ALA A 435 -25.17 -22.01 2.53
C ALA A 435 -25.15 -21.04 3.72
N THR A 436 -24.85 -21.56 4.92
CA THR A 436 -24.68 -20.75 6.12
C THR A 436 -23.47 -19.82 5.98
N GLY A 437 -22.33 -20.32 5.43
CA GLY A 437 -21.16 -19.51 5.11
C GLY A 437 -21.47 -18.36 4.15
N ALA A 438 -22.23 -18.62 3.10
CA ALA A 438 -22.71 -17.58 2.19
C ALA A 438 -23.64 -16.57 2.88
N ALA A 439 -24.52 -17.00 3.79
CA ALA A 439 -25.38 -16.12 4.57
C ALA A 439 -24.60 -15.20 5.52
N ILE A 440 -23.45 -15.66 6.06
CA ILE A 440 -22.52 -14.84 6.84
C ILE A 440 -21.99 -13.69 5.98
N VAL A 441 -21.51 -13.98 4.76
CA VAL A 441 -21.05 -12.95 3.82
C VAL A 441 -22.16 -11.95 3.54
N ARG A 442 -23.37 -12.42 3.24
CA ARG A 442 -24.52 -11.54 2.96
C ARG A 442 -24.77 -10.52 4.07
N ARG A 443 -24.65 -10.92 5.33
CA ARG A 443 -24.78 -10.00 6.47
C ARG A 443 -23.61 -9.05 6.59
N ALA A 444 -22.40 -9.55 6.40
CA ALA A 444 -21.18 -8.74 6.51
C ALA A 444 -21.13 -7.61 5.47
N LEU A 445 -21.66 -7.83 4.25
CA LEU A 445 -21.70 -6.80 3.20
C LEU A 445 -22.52 -5.55 3.56
N GLU A 446 -23.37 -5.63 4.58
CA GLU A 446 -24.17 -4.50 5.07
C GLU A 446 -23.38 -3.58 6.02
N GLU A 447 -22.35 -4.13 6.69
CA GLU A 447 -21.70 -3.45 7.81
C GLU A 447 -20.94 -2.18 7.44
N PRO A 448 -20.25 -2.05 6.28
CA PRO A 448 -19.64 -0.79 5.89
C PRO A 448 -20.66 0.35 5.78
N LEU A 449 -21.80 0.14 5.09
CA LEU A 449 -22.86 1.13 4.98
C LEU A 449 -23.49 1.44 6.35
N LYS A 450 -23.76 0.42 7.18
CA LYS A 450 -24.26 0.61 8.54
C LYS A 450 -23.32 1.44 9.37
N GLN A 451 -22.02 1.18 9.31
CA GLN A 451 -21.03 1.92 10.08
C GLN A 451 -20.92 3.39 9.65
N ILE A 452 -20.96 3.66 8.34
CA ILE A 452 -21.00 5.03 7.82
C ILE A 452 -22.22 5.79 8.34
N ALA A 453 -23.39 5.13 8.32
CA ALA A 453 -24.65 5.71 8.82
C ALA A 453 -24.56 5.98 10.35
N ILE A 454 -24.04 5.03 11.13
CA ILE A 454 -23.84 5.17 12.59
C ILE A 454 -22.91 6.35 12.89
N ASN A 455 -21.77 6.45 12.19
CA ASN A 455 -20.83 7.55 12.36
C ASN A 455 -21.45 8.91 11.96
N ALA A 456 -22.45 8.90 11.08
CA ALA A 456 -23.23 10.07 10.72
C ALA A 456 -24.39 10.40 11.71
N GLY A 457 -24.58 9.59 12.75
CA GLY A 457 -25.64 9.77 13.75
C GLY A 457 -27.00 9.20 13.31
N LEU A 458 -27.01 8.30 12.33
CA LEU A 458 -28.23 7.67 11.80
C LEU A 458 -28.34 6.20 12.26
N GLU A 459 -29.55 5.63 12.18
CA GLU A 459 -29.77 4.22 12.46
C GLU A 459 -29.33 3.34 11.27
N GLY A 460 -28.21 2.64 11.41
CA GLY A 460 -27.58 1.89 10.33
C GLY A 460 -28.49 0.84 9.68
N GLY A 461 -29.31 0.12 10.48
CA GLY A 461 -30.26 -0.87 9.96
C GLY A 461 -31.37 -0.25 9.10
N VAL A 462 -31.88 0.90 9.51
CA VAL A 462 -32.92 1.64 8.76
C VAL A 462 -32.37 2.15 7.43
N VAL A 463 -31.15 2.71 7.45
CA VAL A 463 -30.46 3.18 6.25
C VAL A 463 -30.24 2.03 5.26
N THR A 464 -29.72 0.90 5.74
CA THR A 464 -29.45 -0.28 4.89
C THR A 464 -30.72 -0.79 4.21
N GLU A 465 -31.82 -0.90 4.96
CA GLU A 465 -33.10 -1.35 4.40
C GLU A 465 -33.64 -0.32 3.39
N LYS A 466 -33.50 0.96 3.66
CA LYS A 466 -33.87 2.01 2.70
C LYS A 466 -33.07 1.88 1.41
N VAL A 467 -31.74 1.75 1.49
CA VAL A 467 -30.87 1.63 0.29
C VAL A 467 -31.21 0.38 -0.53
N ARG A 468 -31.62 -0.72 0.11
CA ARG A 468 -32.09 -1.93 -0.62
C ARG A 468 -33.30 -1.69 -1.52
N THR A 469 -34.14 -0.73 -1.18
CA THR A 469 -35.35 -0.41 -1.93
C THR A 469 -35.12 0.64 -3.03
N LEU A 470 -33.93 1.23 -3.10
CA LEU A 470 -33.60 2.23 -4.11
C LEU A 470 -33.11 1.57 -5.43
N ASP A 471 -33.16 2.35 -6.49
CA ASP A 471 -32.62 1.97 -7.77
C ASP A 471 -31.10 1.69 -7.71
N SER A 472 -30.60 0.92 -8.65
CA SER A 472 -29.16 0.63 -8.73
C SER A 472 -28.34 1.92 -8.83
N GLY A 473 -27.26 1.99 -8.06
CA GLY A 473 -26.39 3.17 -7.98
C GLY A 473 -26.90 4.30 -7.08
N HIS A 474 -28.06 4.14 -6.44
CA HIS A 474 -28.56 5.12 -5.46
C HIS A 474 -28.23 4.69 -4.03
N GLY A 475 -27.89 5.65 -3.19
CA GLY A 475 -27.51 5.43 -1.80
C GLY A 475 -27.59 6.67 -0.93
N LEU A 476 -27.10 6.55 0.31
CA LEU A 476 -27.05 7.63 1.28
C LEU A 476 -25.81 8.52 1.03
N ASN A 477 -26.02 9.81 0.84
CA ASN A 477 -24.99 10.81 1.08
C ASN A 477 -24.90 11.08 2.59
N ALA A 478 -23.95 10.49 3.27
CA ALA A 478 -23.83 10.58 4.73
C ALA A 478 -23.37 11.98 5.20
N ALA A 479 -22.91 12.85 4.30
CA ALA A 479 -22.54 14.21 4.64
C ALA A 479 -23.76 15.11 4.95
N ASP A 480 -24.85 14.95 4.18
CA ASP A 480 -26.08 15.75 4.32
C ASP A 480 -27.31 14.95 4.77
N GLY A 481 -27.26 13.60 4.64
CA GLY A 481 -28.35 12.69 5.01
C GLY A 481 -29.35 12.40 3.88
N GLU A 482 -29.11 12.91 2.67
CA GLU A 482 -29.99 12.73 1.52
C GLU A 482 -29.69 11.42 0.76
N TYR A 483 -30.71 10.88 0.08
CA TYR A 483 -30.56 9.73 -0.79
C TYR A 483 -30.45 10.16 -2.24
N VAL A 484 -29.32 9.86 -2.87
CA VAL A 484 -28.94 10.41 -4.17
C VAL A 484 -28.45 9.32 -5.14
N ASP A 485 -28.37 9.65 -6.43
CA ASP A 485 -27.57 8.90 -7.40
C ASP A 485 -26.09 9.12 -7.08
N MET A 486 -25.44 8.07 -6.59
CA MET A 486 -24.06 8.14 -6.08
C MET A 486 -23.07 8.57 -7.15
N PHE A 487 -23.25 8.12 -8.40
CA PHE A 487 -22.37 8.53 -9.51
C PHE A 487 -22.51 10.01 -9.85
N LYS A 488 -23.74 10.53 -9.91
CA LYS A 488 -23.97 11.97 -10.19
C LYS A 488 -23.51 12.86 -9.05
N ALA A 489 -23.61 12.38 -7.82
CA ALA A 489 -23.12 13.09 -6.63
C ALA A 489 -21.60 13.01 -6.45
N GLY A 490 -20.89 12.24 -7.31
CA GLY A 490 -19.45 12.00 -7.18
C GLY A 490 -19.06 11.13 -5.98
N ILE A 491 -20.02 10.43 -5.36
CA ILE A 491 -19.76 9.52 -4.23
C ILE A 491 -19.48 8.13 -4.80
N ILE A 492 -18.24 7.92 -5.19
CA ILE A 492 -17.77 6.73 -5.91
C ILE A 492 -16.49 6.18 -5.27
N ASP A 493 -16.38 4.85 -5.25
CA ASP A 493 -15.20 4.14 -4.75
C ASP A 493 -14.56 3.35 -5.90
N PRO A 494 -13.21 3.19 -5.93
CA PRO A 494 -12.57 2.28 -6.88
C PRO A 494 -13.05 0.84 -6.68
N ALA A 495 -13.39 0.17 -7.77
CA ALA A 495 -13.83 -1.22 -7.71
C ALA A 495 -12.75 -2.13 -7.12
N LYS A 496 -11.48 -1.89 -7.46
CA LYS A 496 -10.31 -2.59 -6.92
C LYS A 496 -10.24 -2.51 -5.39
N VAL A 497 -10.45 -1.31 -4.82
CA VAL A 497 -10.43 -1.08 -3.36
C VAL A 497 -11.53 -1.89 -2.68
N THR A 498 -12.77 -1.75 -3.15
CA THR A 498 -13.94 -2.43 -2.58
C THR A 498 -13.82 -3.96 -2.66
N ARG A 499 -13.36 -4.47 -3.80
CA ARG A 499 -13.15 -5.90 -4.04
C ARG A 499 -12.03 -6.46 -3.17
N SER A 500 -10.87 -5.80 -3.12
CA SER A 500 -9.71 -6.24 -2.34
C SER A 500 -10.01 -6.23 -0.84
N ALA A 501 -10.73 -5.21 -0.34
CA ALA A 501 -11.19 -5.16 1.05
C ALA A 501 -12.03 -6.38 1.43
N LEU A 502 -12.99 -6.77 0.59
CA LEU A 502 -13.82 -7.95 0.82
C LEU A 502 -13.02 -9.24 0.78
N GLN A 503 -12.15 -9.42 -0.22
CA GLN A 503 -11.35 -10.63 -0.39
C GLN A 503 -10.36 -10.83 0.76
N ASN A 504 -9.65 -9.78 1.17
CA ASN A 504 -8.70 -9.85 2.28
C ASN A 504 -9.40 -10.11 3.62
N ALA A 505 -10.54 -9.45 3.86
CA ALA A 505 -11.36 -9.69 5.04
C ALA A 505 -11.83 -11.14 5.13
N ALA A 506 -12.32 -11.70 4.02
CA ALA A 506 -12.80 -13.09 3.96
C ALA A 506 -11.68 -14.11 4.14
N SER A 507 -10.50 -13.87 3.55
CA SER A 507 -9.33 -14.73 3.69
C SER A 507 -8.96 -14.90 5.17
N ILE A 508 -8.83 -13.81 5.89
CA ILE A 508 -8.47 -13.84 7.32
C ILE A 508 -9.61 -14.39 8.17
N ALA A 509 -10.87 -14.02 7.88
CA ALA A 509 -12.02 -14.59 8.57
C ALA A 509 -12.06 -16.12 8.43
N GLY A 510 -11.79 -16.66 7.25
CA GLY A 510 -11.70 -18.11 7.02
C GLY A 510 -10.63 -18.78 7.88
N LEU A 511 -9.48 -18.15 8.08
CA LEU A 511 -8.42 -18.64 8.98
C LEU A 511 -8.87 -18.59 10.45
N PHE A 512 -9.50 -17.49 10.87
CA PHE A 512 -10.06 -17.34 12.22
C PHE A 512 -11.03 -18.47 12.55
N LEU A 513 -12.00 -18.72 11.67
CA LEU A 513 -13.08 -19.71 11.89
C LEU A 513 -12.54 -21.13 11.96
N THR A 514 -11.46 -21.44 11.24
CA THR A 514 -10.85 -22.78 11.21
C THR A 514 -9.75 -22.97 12.26
N THR A 515 -9.48 -21.96 13.10
CA THR A 515 -8.49 -22.05 14.16
C THR A 515 -9.05 -22.86 15.34
N GLU A 516 -8.29 -23.87 15.78
CA GLU A 516 -8.60 -24.75 16.91
C GLU A 516 -7.69 -24.52 18.11
N ALA A 517 -6.45 -24.15 17.87
CA ALA A 517 -5.46 -23.91 18.92
C ALA A 517 -4.67 -22.62 18.63
N VAL A 518 -4.32 -21.90 19.69
CA VAL A 518 -3.47 -20.73 19.66
C VAL A 518 -2.24 -20.96 20.54
N ILE A 519 -1.05 -20.75 19.97
CA ILE A 519 0.22 -20.92 20.65
C ILE A 519 0.90 -19.57 20.75
N ALA A 520 1.04 -19.04 21.97
CA ALA A 520 1.67 -17.76 22.22
C ALA A 520 2.94 -17.88 23.08
N GLU A 521 3.75 -16.87 23.12
CA GLU A 521 4.87 -16.78 24.05
C GLU A 521 4.36 -16.49 25.46
N LYS A 522 4.91 -17.19 26.44
CA LYS A 522 4.58 -16.90 27.84
C LYS A 522 5.20 -15.55 28.23
N PRO A 523 4.41 -14.58 28.74
CA PRO A 523 4.95 -13.33 29.22
C PRO A 523 6.05 -13.56 30.26
N GLU A 524 7.17 -12.88 30.14
CA GLU A 524 8.18 -12.85 31.18
C GLU A 524 7.61 -12.11 32.39
N LYS A 525 7.63 -12.75 33.56
CA LYS A 525 7.36 -12.02 34.81
C LYS A 525 8.51 -11.03 34.99
N ASN A 526 8.23 -9.74 34.90
CA ASN A 526 9.20 -8.73 35.33
C ASN A 526 9.78 -9.15 36.66
N PRO A 527 11.13 -9.32 36.82
CA PRO A 527 11.72 -9.56 38.12
C PRO A 527 11.32 -8.40 39.00
N ALA A 528 10.76 -8.69 40.18
CA ALA A 528 10.47 -7.67 41.17
C ALA A 528 11.74 -6.83 41.39
N PRO A 529 11.65 -5.49 41.49
CA PRO A 529 12.81 -4.67 41.75
C PRO A 529 13.52 -5.22 42.99
N ALA A 530 14.81 -5.51 42.86
CA ALA A 530 15.61 -6.01 43.94
C ALA A 530 15.44 -5.05 45.12
N ALA A 531 14.98 -5.56 46.25
CA ALA A 531 14.88 -4.78 47.48
C ALA A 531 16.24 -4.10 47.74
N PRO A 532 16.27 -2.81 48.05
CA PRO A 532 17.53 -2.15 48.40
C PRO A 532 18.17 -2.93 49.53
N GLY A 533 19.34 -3.52 49.25
CA GLY A 533 20.11 -4.28 50.22
C GLY A 533 20.35 -3.41 51.44
N GLY A 534 19.90 -3.91 52.60
CA GLY A 534 20.11 -3.28 53.87
C GLY A 534 21.59 -3.01 54.09
N GLY A 535 21.91 -1.75 54.39
CA GLY A 535 23.25 -1.33 54.77
C GLY A 535 23.76 -2.19 55.93
N GLY A 536 24.86 -2.91 55.65
CA GLY A 536 25.64 -3.52 56.69
C GLY A 536 26.35 -2.44 57.51
N ASP A 537 26.11 -2.45 58.77
CA ASP A 537 26.88 -1.70 59.76
C ASP A 537 28.39 -1.87 59.52
N MET A 538 29.07 -0.77 59.34
CA MET A 538 30.52 -0.72 59.60
C MET A 538 30.71 -0.11 60.97
N ASP A 539 30.94 -0.99 61.93
CA ASP A 539 31.68 -0.64 63.15
C ASP A 539 33.19 -0.67 62.85
N PHE A 540 33.87 0.40 63.38
CA PHE A 540 35.30 0.72 63.47
C PHE A 540 35.96 1.34 62.22
#